data_2bf1e1519fed765e273447dd487b587b
#
_entry.id   2bf1e1519fed765e273447dd487b587b
#
_cell.length_a   1.000
_cell.length_b   1.000
_cell.length_c   1.000
_cell.angle_alpha   90.00
_cell.angle_beta   90.00
_cell.angle_gamma   90.00
#
_symmetry.space_group_name_H-M   'P 1'
#
loop_
_entity.id
_entity.type
_entity.pdbx_description
1 polymer ?
#
loop_
_entity_poly.entity_id
_entity_poly.type
_entity_poly.pdbx_seq_one_letter_code
_entity_poly.pdbx_strand_id
1 'polypeptide(L)'
;MRSRRSTLGLLRDAVLLSSVASAASPLMAARRGKRSAALLVPLSGDRSALGLSIRNAAMLAETDPAALAVIDTGGTPAGAANAARAAVKRGAGMVLGPLSAAETRAVAAAVGTQVPVVALTNDAAARGGGAFVFGITPAQATAAILGYARSRGVRRIVVVDDGTPWSQASVAAARTAEADLGLTIVPVTLANGALPPGVEGDAAFVPGPAVALAPMLRNRGMQLLATMQALDYRPEALSALEGAWIASPDPAKFATFASAYAARNGGRPGAIAALGNDAALIARSLREADQMTREGVLREAGFDGVTGPVRFRSDGSCARDFAILVPSNGVYDKVAESRGA
;
A
#
# COMPACT_ATOMS: atom_id res chain seq x y z
N MET A 1 81.49 -70.73 19.38
CA MET A 1 82.67 -69.82 19.15
C MET A 1 82.28 -68.78 18.14
N ARG A 2 82.40 -67.52 18.54
CA ARG A 2 82.61 -66.29 17.73
C ARG A 2 81.59 -66.03 16.57
N SER A 3 80.88 -65.01 16.55
CA SER A 3 81.11 -63.57 16.72
C SER A 3 80.87 -62.79 15.41
N ARG A 4 80.12 -61.69 15.60
CA ARG A 4 80.17 -60.37 14.93
C ARG A 4 79.19 -60.14 13.80
N ARG A 5 78.25 -59.26 14.09
CA ARG A 5 78.22 -57.79 13.91
C ARG A 5 77.94 -57.36 12.49
N SER A 6 76.87 -56.70 12.45
CA SER A 6 76.52 -55.31 12.08
C SER A 6 76.22 -55.16 10.60
N THR A 7 75.20 -54.46 10.18
CA THR A 7 74.99 -53.04 10.32
C THR A 7 73.63 -52.67 9.85
N LEU A 8 73.12 -51.64 10.47
CA LEU A 8 71.92 -50.87 10.12
C LEU A 8 71.85 -50.43 8.65
N GLY A 9 70.73 -50.57 8.06
CA GLY A 9 70.32 -49.83 6.88
C GLY A 9 68.89 -49.30 7.05
N LEU A 10 68.76 -48.09 7.55
CA LEU A 10 67.53 -47.34 7.61
C LEU A 10 67.10 -46.94 6.20
N LEU A 11 66.05 -47.54 5.66
CA LEU A 11 65.32 -47.00 4.53
C LEU A 11 64.05 -46.30 5.08
N ARG A 12 64.08 -44.98 5.03
CA ARG A 12 62.98 -44.12 5.28
C ARG A 12 62.07 -44.16 4.05
N ASP A 13 60.96 -44.84 4.14
CA ASP A 13 59.80 -44.65 3.20
C ASP A 13 59.09 -43.37 3.54
N ALA A 14 59.34 -42.31 2.74
CA ALA A 14 58.60 -41.08 2.74
C ALA A 14 57.28 -41.32 2.00
N VAL A 15 56.20 -41.54 2.77
CA VAL A 15 54.86 -41.51 2.24
C VAL A 15 54.49 -40.03 1.95
N LEU A 16 54.54 -39.65 0.69
CA LEU A 16 54.03 -38.41 0.18
C LEU A 16 52.48 -38.47 0.24
N LEU A 17 51.88 -37.95 1.30
CA LEU A 17 50.48 -37.62 1.38
C LEU A 17 50.19 -36.41 0.45
N SER A 18 49.78 -36.73 -0.77
CA SER A 18 49.19 -35.71 -1.69
C SER A 18 47.87 -35.22 -1.13
N SER A 19 47.92 -34.14 -0.37
CA SER A 19 46.68 -33.37 -0.03
C SER A 19 46.16 -32.73 -1.29
N VAL A 20 45.16 -33.40 -1.90
CA VAL A 20 44.29 -32.76 -2.89
C VAL A 20 43.45 -31.75 -2.14
N ALA A 21 43.95 -30.53 -2.04
CA ALA A 21 43.14 -29.38 -1.66
C ALA A 21 42.08 -29.18 -2.77
N SER A 22 40.86 -29.66 -2.53
CA SER A 22 39.71 -29.28 -3.31
C SER A 22 39.55 -27.77 -3.15
N ALA A 23 40.14 -27.03 -4.09
CA ALA A 23 39.79 -25.62 -4.30
C ALA A 23 38.34 -25.61 -4.76
N ALA A 24 37.41 -25.54 -3.80
CA ALA A 24 36.06 -25.17 -4.05
C ALA A 24 36.10 -23.79 -4.70
N SER A 25 35.87 -23.77 -6.00
CA SER A 25 35.90 -22.57 -6.82
C SER A 25 34.96 -21.51 -6.22
N PRO A 26 35.47 -20.33 -5.86
CA PRO A 26 34.64 -19.23 -5.39
C PRO A 26 33.70 -18.67 -6.49
N LEU A 27 33.68 -19.29 -7.69
CA LEU A 27 32.86 -18.84 -8.83
C LEU A 27 31.37 -19.19 -8.73
N MET A 28 30.93 -20.05 -7.81
CA MET A 28 29.51 -20.39 -7.63
C MET A 28 28.78 -19.47 -6.65
N ALA A 29 29.49 -18.60 -5.93
CA ALA A 29 28.88 -17.58 -5.06
C ALA A 29 28.57 -16.27 -5.80
N ALA A 30 29.03 -16.11 -7.03
CA ALA A 30 28.89 -14.88 -7.80
C ALA A 30 27.75 -15.00 -8.80
N ARG A 31 26.68 -14.30 -8.52
CA ARG A 31 25.48 -13.99 -9.29
C ARG A 31 24.20 -14.73 -8.85
N ARG A 32 23.84 -14.66 -7.60
CA ARG A 32 22.41 -14.46 -7.34
C ARG A 32 22.07 -13.06 -7.87
N GLY A 33 21.64 -13.00 -9.13
CA GLY A 33 21.13 -11.77 -9.71
C GLY A 33 20.08 -11.22 -8.75
N LYS A 34 20.08 -9.90 -8.52
CA LYS A 34 19.10 -9.26 -7.65
C LYS A 34 17.70 -9.74 -8.06
N ARG A 35 16.91 -10.23 -7.10
CA ARG A 35 15.57 -10.75 -7.39
C ARG A 35 14.71 -9.67 -8.06
N SER A 36 13.87 -10.08 -9.01
CA SER A 36 12.88 -9.17 -9.61
C SER A 36 11.61 -9.11 -8.77
N ALA A 37 10.80 -8.07 -8.98
CA ALA A 37 9.42 -8.03 -8.52
C ALA A 37 8.47 -8.45 -9.66
N ALA A 38 7.27 -8.91 -9.33
CA ALA A 38 6.20 -9.15 -10.27
C ALA A 38 4.99 -8.28 -9.95
N LEU A 39 4.57 -7.44 -10.90
CA LEU A 39 3.34 -6.66 -10.82
C LEU A 39 2.20 -7.44 -11.45
N LEU A 40 1.21 -7.81 -10.64
CA LEU A 40 0.02 -8.57 -11.04
C LEU A 40 -1.17 -7.62 -11.13
N VAL A 41 -1.61 -7.32 -12.35
CA VAL A 41 -2.72 -6.40 -12.62
C VAL A 41 -3.56 -6.91 -13.77
N PRO A 42 -4.86 -6.59 -13.85
CA PRO A 42 -5.69 -6.96 -15.00
C PRO A 42 -5.30 -6.12 -16.21
N LEU A 43 -4.66 -6.72 -17.21
CA LEU A 43 -4.35 -6.06 -18.48
C LEU A 43 -5.40 -6.37 -19.55
N SER A 44 -6.29 -7.31 -19.26
CA SER A 44 -7.43 -7.71 -20.07
C SER A 44 -8.73 -7.70 -19.25
N GLY A 45 -9.89 -7.78 -19.92
CA GLY A 45 -11.22 -7.74 -19.29
C GLY A 45 -11.64 -6.34 -18.84
N ASP A 46 -12.73 -6.27 -18.07
CA ASP A 46 -13.44 -5.01 -17.71
C ASP A 46 -12.59 -4.02 -16.92
N ARG A 47 -11.58 -4.50 -16.19
CA ARG A 47 -10.69 -3.67 -15.38
C ARG A 47 -9.35 -3.37 -16.05
N SER A 48 -9.22 -3.66 -17.36
CA SER A 48 -7.96 -3.48 -18.10
C SER A 48 -7.45 -2.05 -18.10
N ALA A 49 -8.32 -1.05 -18.25
CA ALA A 49 -7.93 0.35 -18.20
C ALA A 49 -7.27 0.72 -16.87
N LEU A 50 -7.79 0.19 -15.75
CA LEU A 50 -7.23 0.38 -14.41
C LEU A 50 -5.86 -0.30 -14.28
N GLY A 51 -5.76 -1.55 -14.73
CA GLY A 51 -4.49 -2.31 -14.71
C GLY A 51 -3.40 -1.65 -15.57
N LEU A 52 -3.77 -1.15 -16.75
CA LEU A 52 -2.86 -0.41 -17.62
C LEU A 52 -2.36 0.89 -16.98
N SER A 53 -3.25 1.63 -16.30
CA SER A 53 -2.86 2.84 -15.58
C SER A 53 -1.86 2.55 -14.44
N ILE A 54 -2.09 1.48 -13.67
CA ILE A 54 -1.18 1.05 -12.60
C ILE A 54 0.16 0.58 -13.17
N ARG A 55 0.15 -0.23 -14.23
CA ARG A 55 1.37 -0.66 -14.94
C ARG A 55 2.19 0.56 -15.39
N ASN A 56 1.57 1.51 -16.06
CA ASN A 56 2.24 2.69 -16.56
C ASN A 56 2.87 3.51 -15.42
N ALA A 57 2.19 3.64 -14.29
CA ALA A 57 2.70 4.30 -13.10
C ALA A 57 3.87 3.53 -12.46
N ALA A 58 3.79 2.22 -12.34
CA ALA A 58 4.88 1.39 -11.82
C ALA A 58 6.14 1.50 -12.68
N MET A 59 5.98 1.58 -14.00
CA MET A 59 7.09 1.75 -14.95
C MET A 59 7.70 3.17 -14.96
N LEU A 60 7.14 4.14 -14.25
CA LEU A 60 7.83 5.40 -13.94
C LEU A 60 8.84 5.21 -12.82
N ALA A 61 8.50 4.40 -11.82
CA ALA A 61 9.35 4.15 -10.66
C ALA A 61 10.45 3.12 -10.94
N GLU A 62 10.18 2.11 -11.77
CA GLU A 62 11.15 1.08 -12.18
C GLU A 62 11.17 0.96 -13.70
N THR A 63 12.26 1.39 -14.29
CA THR A 63 12.43 1.41 -15.75
C THR A 63 13.13 0.17 -16.30
N ASP A 64 13.75 -0.64 -15.41
CA ASP A 64 14.41 -1.89 -15.81
C ASP A 64 13.37 -3.02 -15.93
N PRO A 65 13.08 -3.51 -17.15
CA PRO A 65 12.11 -4.59 -17.34
C PRO A 65 12.58 -5.92 -16.75
N ALA A 66 13.87 -6.08 -16.47
CA ALA A 66 14.40 -7.26 -15.79
C ALA A 66 14.12 -7.21 -14.27
N ALA A 67 13.92 -6.00 -13.72
CA ALA A 67 13.63 -5.79 -12.31
C ALA A 67 12.14 -5.88 -11.96
N LEU A 68 11.25 -5.57 -12.92
CA LEU A 68 9.81 -5.55 -12.74
C LEU A 68 9.09 -6.28 -13.88
N ALA A 69 8.66 -7.52 -13.64
CA ALA A 69 7.84 -8.28 -14.58
C ALA A 69 6.36 -7.92 -14.41
N VAL A 70 5.70 -7.47 -15.48
CA VAL A 70 4.25 -7.17 -15.47
C VAL A 70 3.49 -8.35 -16.04
N ILE A 71 2.48 -8.86 -15.32
CA ILE A 71 1.76 -10.07 -15.68
C ILE A 71 0.25 -9.82 -15.57
N ASP A 72 -0.47 -10.17 -16.62
CA ASP A 72 -1.93 -10.10 -16.67
C ASP A 72 -2.58 -11.11 -15.72
N THR A 73 -3.52 -10.65 -14.90
CA THR A 73 -4.35 -11.50 -14.03
C THR A 73 -5.69 -11.88 -14.68
N GLY A 74 -6.05 -11.27 -15.80
CA GLY A 74 -7.40 -11.35 -16.37
C GLY A 74 -8.50 -10.87 -15.41
N GLY A 75 -8.14 -10.20 -14.31
CA GLY A 75 -9.06 -9.73 -13.29
C GLY A 75 -9.76 -10.82 -12.48
N THR A 76 -9.20 -12.04 -12.45
CA THR A 76 -9.80 -13.19 -11.78
C THR A 76 -8.88 -13.79 -10.70
N PRO A 77 -9.44 -14.38 -9.62
CA PRO A 77 -8.63 -15.06 -8.59
C PRO A 77 -7.75 -16.18 -9.16
N ALA A 78 -8.28 -16.97 -10.07
CA ALA A 78 -7.53 -18.07 -10.71
C ALA A 78 -6.38 -17.54 -11.60
N GLY A 79 -6.64 -16.50 -12.40
CA GLY A 79 -5.63 -15.84 -13.23
C GLY A 79 -4.53 -15.22 -12.38
N ALA A 80 -4.88 -14.51 -11.31
CA ALA A 80 -3.92 -13.91 -10.38
C ALA A 80 -3.04 -14.97 -9.69
N ALA A 81 -3.63 -16.08 -9.22
CA ALA A 81 -2.88 -17.18 -8.63
C ALA A 81 -1.92 -17.86 -9.62
N ASN A 82 -2.35 -18.06 -10.88
CA ASN A 82 -1.50 -18.61 -11.94
C ASN A 82 -0.34 -17.68 -12.28
N ALA A 83 -0.62 -16.37 -12.41
CA ALA A 83 0.38 -15.34 -12.64
C ALA A 83 1.42 -15.30 -11.51
N ALA A 84 0.98 -15.39 -10.25
CA ALA A 84 1.85 -15.41 -9.07
C ALA A 84 2.77 -16.65 -9.08
N ARG A 85 2.24 -17.86 -9.29
CA ARG A 85 3.06 -19.08 -9.40
C ARG A 85 4.09 -18.97 -10.50
N ALA A 86 3.68 -18.49 -11.68
CA ALA A 86 4.59 -18.30 -12.81
C ALA A 86 5.70 -17.27 -12.50
N ALA A 87 5.38 -16.19 -11.79
CA ALA A 87 6.36 -15.19 -11.35
C ALA A 87 7.39 -15.78 -10.40
N VAL A 88 6.94 -16.46 -9.35
CA VAL A 88 7.82 -17.10 -8.36
C VAL A 88 8.69 -18.16 -9.00
N LYS A 89 8.16 -18.99 -9.91
CA LYS A 89 8.94 -19.97 -10.69
C LYS A 89 10.05 -19.30 -11.51
N ARG A 90 9.84 -18.06 -11.97
CA ARG A 90 10.88 -17.28 -12.68
C ARG A 90 11.82 -16.50 -11.77
N GLY A 91 11.71 -16.67 -10.44
CA GLY A 91 12.60 -16.06 -9.45
C GLY A 91 12.15 -14.73 -8.88
N ALA A 92 10.89 -14.35 -9.04
CA ALA A 92 10.36 -13.16 -8.38
C ALA A 92 10.49 -13.28 -6.86
N GLY A 93 11.10 -12.27 -6.22
CA GLY A 93 11.26 -12.18 -4.78
C GLY A 93 10.10 -11.48 -4.08
N MET A 94 9.24 -10.80 -4.83
CA MET A 94 8.10 -10.03 -4.31
C MET A 94 6.98 -9.97 -5.34
N VAL A 95 5.75 -9.95 -4.88
CA VAL A 95 4.56 -9.71 -5.69
C VAL A 95 3.94 -8.37 -5.33
N LEU A 96 3.68 -7.53 -6.32
CA LEU A 96 2.97 -6.26 -6.24
C LEU A 96 1.57 -6.44 -6.84
N GLY A 97 0.55 -5.94 -6.18
CA GLY A 97 -0.82 -6.31 -6.52
C GLY A 97 -1.22 -7.64 -5.84
N PRO A 98 -2.37 -8.20 -6.19
CA PRO A 98 -3.38 -7.73 -7.15
C PRO A 98 -4.29 -6.63 -6.58
N LEU A 99 -5.44 -6.37 -7.26
CA LEU A 99 -6.32 -5.24 -6.95
C LEU A 99 -7.49 -5.60 -6.03
N SER A 100 -7.95 -6.83 -6.02
CA SER A 100 -9.11 -7.22 -5.22
C SER A 100 -8.75 -8.15 -4.07
N ALA A 101 -9.58 -8.18 -3.03
CA ALA A 101 -9.39 -9.07 -1.90
C ALA A 101 -9.44 -10.56 -2.30
N ALA A 102 -10.33 -10.93 -3.22
CA ALA A 102 -10.43 -12.29 -3.70
C ALA A 102 -9.19 -12.76 -4.46
N GLU A 103 -8.65 -11.90 -5.35
CA GLU A 103 -7.39 -12.15 -6.02
C GLU A 103 -6.22 -12.21 -5.02
N THR A 104 -6.19 -11.31 -4.03
CA THR A 104 -5.13 -11.27 -3.00
C THR A 104 -5.07 -12.56 -2.20
N ARG A 105 -6.22 -13.07 -1.73
CA ARG A 105 -6.29 -14.36 -1.01
C ARG A 105 -5.80 -15.51 -1.89
N ALA A 106 -6.19 -15.53 -3.17
CA ALA A 106 -5.77 -16.56 -4.11
C ALA A 106 -4.25 -16.51 -4.41
N VAL A 107 -3.68 -15.32 -4.53
CA VAL A 107 -2.23 -15.11 -4.70
C VAL A 107 -1.49 -15.54 -3.44
N ALA A 108 -1.90 -15.09 -2.26
CA ALA A 108 -1.26 -15.46 -0.98
C ALA A 108 -1.26 -16.98 -0.77
N ALA A 109 -2.38 -17.66 -1.05
CA ALA A 109 -2.46 -19.11 -0.99
C ALA A 109 -1.54 -19.80 -2.03
N ALA A 110 -1.32 -19.19 -3.19
CA ALA A 110 -0.52 -19.76 -4.27
C ALA A 110 0.99 -19.66 -4.04
N VAL A 111 1.48 -18.60 -3.34
CA VAL A 111 2.89 -18.33 -3.12
C VAL A 111 3.36 -18.56 -1.68
N GLY A 112 2.42 -18.71 -0.74
CA GLY A 112 2.72 -18.88 0.68
C GLY A 112 3.38 -17.64 1.31
N THR A 113 3.96 -17.84 2.49
CA THR A 113 4.58 -16.75 3.27
C THR A 113 6.01 -16.41 2.87
N GLN A 114 6.62 -17.22 1.99
CA GLN A 114 8.02 -17.06 1.55
C GLN A 114 8.22 -15.85 0.63
N VAL A 115 7.20 -15.47 -0.12
CA VAL A 115 7.24 -14.34 -1.05
C VAL A 115 6.23 -13.29 -0.55
N PRO A 116 6.68 -12.10 -0.12
CA PRO A 116 5.78 -11.05 0.32
C PRO A 116 4.88 -10.57 -0.83
N VAL A 117 3.60 -10.40 -0.52
CA VAL A 117 2.59 -9.90 -1.45
C VAL A 117 2.15 -8.51 -0.96
N VAL A 118 2.44 -7.47 -1.73
CA VAL A 118 2.01 -6.08 -1.47
C VAL A 118 0.79 -5.79 -2.31
N ALA A 119 -0.39 -6.11 -1.76
CA ALA A 119 -1.67 -6.02 -2.44
C ALA A 119 -2.17 -4.58 -2.54
N LEU A 120 -2.66 -4.18 -3.72
CA LEU A 120 -3.18 -2.83 -3.98
C LEU A 120 -4.66 -2.67 -3.60
N THR A 121 -5.27 -3.71 -3.04
CA THR A 121 -6.65 -3.67 -2.51
C THR A 121 -6.76 -2.74 -1.30
N ASN A 122 -7.91 -2.13 -1.12
CA ASN A 122 -8.29 -1.35 0.06
C ASN A 122 -9.13 -2.15 1.07
N ASP A 123 -9.36 -3.44 0.82
CA ASP A 123 -10.10 -4.32 1.72
C ASP A 123 -9.16 -4.92 2.77
N ALA A 124 -9.31 -4.47 4.01
CA ALA A 124 -8.52 -4.93 5.15
C ALA A 124 -8.66 -6.44 5.41
N ALA A 125 -9.77 -7.08 4.99
CA ALA A 125 -9.99 -8.51 5.15
C ALA A 125 -9.11 -9.37 4.21
N ALA A 126 -8.38 -8.74 3.29
CA ALA A 126 -7.42 -9.43 2.41
C ALA A 126 -6.07 -9.73 3.08
N ARG A 127 -5.85 -9.27 4.33
CA ARG A 127 -4.63 -9.53 5.11
C ARG A 127 -4.46 -11.01 5.43
N GLY A 128 -3.21 -11.43 5.60
CA GLY A 128 -2.86 -12.79 6.00
C GLY A 128 -2.23 -13.60 4.87
N GLY A 129 -1.75 -14.81 5.20
CA GLY A 129 -1.10 -15.69 4.22
C GLY A 129 0.17 -15.11 3.58
N GLY A 130 0.81 -14.11 4.20
CA GLY A 130 1.96 -13.40 3.61
C GLY A 130 1.59 -12.11 2.88
N ALA A 131 0.29 -11.78 2.74
CA ALA A 131 -0.16 -10.56 2.10
C ALA A 131 -0.18 -9.36 3.05
N PHE A 132 0.26 -8.22 2.51
CA PHE A 132 0.14 -6.89 3.09
C PHE A 132 -0.87 -6.09 2.29
N VAL A 133 -1.84 -5.46 2.94
CA VAL A 133 -2.81 -4.56 2.32
C VAL A 133 -2.20 -3.17 2.24
N PHE A 134 -1.83 -2.77 1.03
CA PHE A 134 -1.16 -1.48 0.75
C PHE A 134 -2.14 -0.41 0.26
N GLY A 135 -3.26 -0.80 -0.33
CA GLY A 135 -4.31 0.15 -0.73
C GLY A 135 -4.77 1.01 0.45
N ILE A 136 -5.19 2.23 0.16
CA ILE A 136 -5.72 3.14 1.18
C ILE A 136 -7.08 2.61 1.65
N THR A 137 -7.18 2.27 2.93
CA THR A 137 -8.39 1.68 3.49
C THR A 137 -9.34 2.73 4.07
N PRO A 138 -10.66 2.47 4.12
CA PRO A 138 -11.60 3.33 4.83
C PRO A 138 -11.20 3.56 6.29
N ALA A 139 -10.68 2.53 6.97
CA ALA A 139 -10.27 2.62 8.36
C ALA A 139 -9.13 3.62 8.57
N GLN A 140 -8.12 3.62 7.69
CA GLN A 140 -7.01 4.59 7.77
C GLN A 140 -7.50 6.03 7.58
N ALA A 141 -8.30 6.29 6.54
CA ALA A 141 -8.83 7.63 6.28
C ALA A 141 -9.74 8.11 7.43
N THR A 142 -10.56 7.20 7.98
CA THR A 142 -11.42 7.48 9.14
C THR A 142 -10.59 7.79 10.38
N ALA A 143 -9.59 6.97 10.73
CA ALA A 143 -8.74 7.22 11.88
C ALA A 143 -8.02 8.57 11.79
N ALA A 144 -7.50 8.91 10.61
CA ALA A 144 -6.83 10.19 10.37
C ALA A 144 -7.73 11.39 10.63
N ILE A 145 -8.95 11.40 10.05
CA ILE A 145 -9.86 12.54 10.18
C ILE A 145 -10.48 12.64 11.56
N LEU A 146 -10.85 11.52 12.18
CA LEU A 146 -11.43 11.50 13.53
C LEU A 146 -10.40 11.91 14.58
N GLY A 147 -9.15 11.45 14.47
CA GLY A 147 -8.05 11.86 15.34
C GLY A 147 -7.80 13.37 15.25
N TYR A 148 -7.79 13.92 14.04
CA TYR A 148 -7.67 15.37 13.86
C TYR A 148 -8.87 16.12 14.47
N ALA A 149 -10.10 15.71 14.16
CA ALA A 149 -11.32 16.35 14.68
C ALA A 149 -11.32 16.34 16.24
N ARG A 150 -10.92 15.21 16.83
CA ARG A 150 -10.78 15.09 18.28
C ARG A 150 -9.76 16.07 18.87
N SER A 151 -8.64 16.26 18.22
CA SER A 151 -7.61 17.24 18.62
C SER A 151 -8.09 18.68 18.53
N ARG A 152 -9.08 18.94 17.68
CA ARG A 152 -9.73 20.25 17.50
C ARG A 152 -10.94 20.49 18.43
N GLY A 153 -11.19 19.55 19.35
CA GLY A 153 -12.25 19.71 20.35
C GLY A 153 -13.57 19.05 20.02
N VAL A 154 -13.73 18.44 18.84
CA VAL A 154 -14.94 17.70 18.46
C VAL A 154 -15.16 16.52 19.41
N ARG A 155 -16.41 16.29 19.80
CA ARG A 155 -16.83 15.21 20.71
C ARG A 155 -17.91 14.32 20.14
N ARG A 156 -18.87 14.90 19.45
CA ARG A 156 -20.02 14.19 18.88
C ARG A 156 -19.99 14.30 17.37
N ILE A 157 -19.89 13.15 16.70
CA ILE A 157 -19.76 13.07 15.24
C ILE A 157 -20.91 12.27 14.66
N VAL A 158 -21.65 12.90 13.76
CA VAL A 158 -22.64 12.24 12.90
C VAL A 158 -21.88 11.60 11.74
N VAL A 159 -22.00 10.29 11.54
CA VAL A 159 -21.32 9.58 10.45
C VAL A 159 -22.35 9.17 9.40
N VAL A 160 -22.21 9.70 8.20
CA VAL A 160 -23.15 9.46 7.10
C VAL A 160 -22.86 8.11 6.45
N ASP A 161 -23.86 7.24 6.38
CA ASP A 161 -23.85 6.01 5.60
C ASP A 161 -24.65 6.22 4.31
N ASP A 162 -23.96 6.23 3.17
CA ASP A 162 -24.58 6.33 1.84
C ASP A 162 -24.85 4.96 1.19
N GLY A 163 -24.64 3.86 1.96
CA GLY A 163 -24.85 2.49 1.51
C GLY A 163 -23.71 1.90 0.68
N THR A 164 -22.67 2.67 0.35
CA THR A 164 -21.49 2.13 -0.35
C THR A 164 -20.61 1.30 0.58
N PRO A 165 -19.86 0.31 0.06
CA PRO A 165 -18.91 -0.46 0.86
C PRO A 165 -17.86 0.42 1.57
N TRP A 166 -17.44 1.53 0.94
CA TRP A 166 -16.52 2.49 1.54
C TRP A 166 -17.14 3.17 2.76
N SER A 167 -18.36 3.66 2.62
CA SER A 167 -19.09 4.32 3.69
C SER A 167 -19.37 3.37 4.86
N GLN A 168 -19.88 2.17 4.58
CA GLN A 168 -20.16 1.16 5.61
C GLN A 168 -18.89 0.76 6.40
N ALA A 169 -17.76 0.57 5.70
CA ALA A 169 -16.48 0.28 6.35
C ALA A 169 -15.97 1.49 7.17
N SER A 170 -16.23 2.72 6.73
CA SER A 170 -15.90 3.94 7.49
C SER A 170 -16.75 4.08 8.74
N VAL A 171 -18.05 3.77 8.68
CA VAL A 171 -18.92 3.72 9.87
C VAL A 171 -18.42 2.69 10.87
N ALA A 172 -18.06 1.49 10.41
CA ALA A 172 -17.52 0.46 11.28
C ALA A 172 -16.18 0.91 11.94
N ALA A 173 -15.30 1.54 11.17
CA ALA A 173 -14.04 2.08 11.68
C ALA A 173 -14.26 3.22 12.70
N ALA A 174 -15.22 4.11 12.44
CA ALA A 174 -15.57 5.19 13.37
C ALA A 174 -16.07 4.64 14.72
N ARG A 175 -16.93 3.63 14.70
CA ARG A 175 -17.39 2.95 15.91
C ARG A 175 -16.27 2.26 16.68
N THR A 176 -15.32 1.65 15.97
CA THR A 176 -14.15 1.05 16.62
C THR A 176 -13.28 2.10 17.31
N ALA A 177 -13.13 3.28 16.73
CA ALA A 177 -12.33 4.37 17.28
C ALA A 177 -13.04 5.17 18.39
N GLU A 178 -14.33 4.96 18.62
CA GLU A 178 -15.18 5.73 19.52
C GLU A 178 -14.62 5.76 20.95
N ALA A 179 -14.31 4.61 21.51
CA ALA A 179 -13.80 4.49 22.87
C ALA A 179 -12.37 5.06 23.00
N ASP A 180 -11.49 4.72 22.05
CA ASP A 180 -10.07 5.12 22.09
C ASP A 180 -9.90 6.65 21.96
N LEU A 181 -10.76 7.28 21.18
CA LEU A 181 -10.73 8.73 20.97
C LEU A 181 -11.64 9.50 21.94
N GLY A 182 -12.46 8.84 22.75
CA GLY A 182 -13.46 9.51 23.61
C GLY A 182 -14.43 10.36 22.80
N LEU A 183 -14.95 9.80 21.71
CA LEU A 183 -15.94 10.39 20.83
C LEU A 183 -17.29 9.73 21.04
N THR A 184 -18.37 10.43 20.66
CA THR A 184 -19.71 9.84 20.48
C THR A 184 -19.97 9.75 18.98
N ILE A 185 -20.15 8.54 18.46
CA ILE A 185 -20.39 8.28 17.04
C ILE A 185 -21.89 7.99 16.83
N VAL A 186 -22.51 8.78 15.96
CA VAL A 186 -23.93 8.68 15.59
C VAL A 186 -24.03 8.34 14.10
N PRO A 187 -24.11 7.06 13.72
CA PRO A 187 -24.32 6.69 12.32
C PRO A 187 -25.72 7.07 11.88
N VAL A 188 -25.82 7.61 10.67
CA VAL A 188 -27.10 8.01 10.05
C VAL A 188 -27.11 7.61 8.58
N THR A 189 -28.26 7.12 8.13
CA THR A 189 -28.51 6.93 6.70
C THR A 189 -29.30 8.13 6.18
N LEU A 190 -28.94 8.61 5.00
CA LEU A 190 -29.65 9.72 4.38
C LEU A 190 -31.06 9.31 3.93
N ALA A 191 -32.03 10.13 4.27
CA ALA A 191 -33.38 9.99 3.74
C ALA A 191 -33.57 10.98 2.57
N ASN A 192 -33.74 10.47 1.35
CA ASN A 192 -33.82 11.28 0.13
C ASN A 192 -32.66 12.30 -0.02
N GLY A 193 -31.44 11.89 0.31
CA GLY A 193 -30.26 12.75 0.22
C GLY A 193 -30.12 13.79 1.34
N ALA A 194 -30.97 13.74 2.38
CA ALA A 194 -30.95 14.67 3.51
C ALA A 194 -30.74 13.94 4.83
N LEU A 195 -30.13 14.63 5.80
CA LEU A 195 -30.03 14.12 7.17
C LEU A 195 -31.43 14.10 7.80
N PRO A 196 -31.77 13.05 8.58
CA PRO A 196 -33.00 13.00 9.35
C PRO A 196 -33.16 14.24 10.27
N PRO A 197 -34.41 14.67 10.56
CA PRO A 197 -34.64 15.72 11.53
C PRO A 197 -34.16 15.32 12.93
N GLY A 198 -33.74 16.31 13.74
CA GLY A 198 -33.28 16.07 15.12
C GLY A 198 -31.88 15.44 15.24
N VAL A 199 -31.18 15.21 14.14
CA VAL A 199 -29.79 14.76 14.19
C VAL A 199 -28.86 15.94 14.48
N GLU A 200 -28.12 15.85 15.59
CA GLU A 200 -27.22 16.90 16.09
C GLU A 200 -25.82 16.34 16.35
N GLY A 201 -24.81 17.17 16.14
CA GLY A 201 -23.41 16.86 16.42
C GLY A 201 -22.51 18.08 16.24
N ASP A 202 -21.30 18.02 16.78
CA ASP A 202 -20.28 19.06 16.57
C ASP A 202 -19.78 19.00 15.11
N ALA A 203 -19.75 17.79 14.54
CA ALA A 203 -19.29 17.56 13.18
C ALA A 203 -20.10 16.46 12.49
N ALA A 204 -20.10 16.49 11.16
CA ALA A 204 -20.61 15.41 10.33
C ALA A 204 -19.49 14.84 9.46
N PHE A 205 -19.25 13.55 9.59
CA PHE A 205 -18.29 12.81 8.76
C PHE A 205 -19.03 12.19 7.57
N VAL A 206 -18.65 12.63 6.37
CA VAL A 206 -19.12 12.11 5.08
C VAL A 206 -17.97 11.34 4.42
N PRO A 207 -17.93 10.01 4.51
CA PRO A 207 -16.85 9.21 3.98
C PRO A 207 -16.70 9.23 2.45
N GLY A 208 -17.83 9.37 1.75
CA GLY A 208 -17.94 9.43 0.31
C GLY A 208 -17.90 10.85 -0.27
N PRO A 209 -18.48 11.07 -1.47
CA PRO A 209 -18.60 12.39 -2.07
C PRO A 209 -19.42 13.35 -1.17
N ALA A 210 -18.83 14.48 -0.79
CA ALA A 210 -19.40 15.37 0.22
C ALA A 210 -19.95 16.69 -0.33
N VAL A 211 -19.69 17.05 -1.59
CA VAL A 211 -20.01 18.35 -2.19
C VAL A 211 -21.51 18.70 -2.04
N ALA A 212 -22.39 17.74 -2.34
CA ALA A 212 -23.86 17.95 -2.29
C ALA A 212 -24.38 18.15 -0.86
N LEU A 213 -23.71 17.59 0.15
CA LEU A 213 -24.14 17.66 1.56
C LEU A 213 -23.56 18.88 2.29
N ALA A 214 -22.49 19.45 1.80
CA ALA A 214 -21.74 20.50 2.48
C ALA A 214 -22.58 21.74 2.84
N PRO A 215 -23.42 22.29 1.95
CA PRO A 215 -24.25 23.44 2.30
C PRO A 215 -25.26 23.13 3.42
N MET A 216 -25.89 21.96 3.38
CA MET A 216 -26.84 21.53 4.40
C MET A 216 -26.19 21.37 5.77
N LEU A 217 -24.99 20.77 5.84
CA LEU A 217 -24.25 20.57 7.08
C LEU A 217 -23.81 21.91 7.68
N ARG A 218 -23.35 22.84 6.83
CA ARG A 218 -22.99 24.19 7.24
C ARG A 218 -24.19 24.93 7.83
N ASN A 219 -25.37 24.83 7.21
CA ASN A 219 -26.59 25.44 7.72
C ASN A 219 -27.04 24.86 9.06
N ARG A 220 -26.62 23.66 9.41
CA ARG A 220 -26.83 23.03 10.73
C ARG A 220 -25.73 23.34 11.74
N GLY A 221 -24.74 24.13 11.38
CA GLY A 221 -23.59 24.47 12.24
C GLY A 221 -22.62 23.31 12.49
N MET A 222 -22.67 22.23 11.71
CA MET A 222 -21.78 21.08 11.86
C MET A 222 -20.52 21.28 11.03
N GLN A 223 -19.34 21.01 11.63
CA GLN A 223 -18.08 20.93 10.90
C GLN A 223 -18.11 19.73 9.95
N LEU A 224 -17.92 19.97 8.65
CA LEU A 224 -17.79 18.89 7.67
C LEU A 224 -16.43 18.20 7.79
N LEU A 225 -16.45 16.89 8.02
CA LEU A 225 -15.31 16.00 7.96
C LEU A 225 -15.44 15.09 6.73
N ALA A 226 -14.37 14.89 5.97
CA ALA A 226 -14.43 14.07 4.77
C ALA A 226 -13.11 13.30 4.55
N THR A 227 -13.14 12.39 3.57
CA THR A 227 -11.97 11.67 3.08
C THR A 227 -11.58 12.16 1.68
N MET A 228 -10.51 11.64 1.12
CA MET A 228 -10.09 11.89 -0.25
C MET A 228 -11.17 11.60 -1.31
N GLN A 229 -12.25 10.88 -0.96
CA GLN A 229 -13.40 10.67 -1.84
C GLN A 229 -14.17 11.97 -2.13
N ALA A 230 -14.00 12.99 -1.29
CA ALA A 230 -14.62 14.30 -1.46
C ALA A 230 -13.78 15.26 -2.32
N LEU A 231 -12.55 14.90 -2.69
CA LEU A 231 -11.68 15.80 -3.46
C LEU A 231 -12.25 16.07 -4.84
N ASP A 232 -12.55 17.34 -5.09
CA ASP A 232 -13.04 17.85 -6.36
C ASP A 232 -12.41 19.24 -6.58
N TYR A 233 -11.71 19.41 -7.68
CA TYR A 233 -10.95 20.63 -7.99
C TYR A 233 -11.73 21.63 -8.83
N ARG A 234 -13.02 21.37 -9.10
CA ARG A 234 -13.88 22.34 -9.78
C ARG A 234 -14.19 23.51 -8.84
N PRO A 235 -14.22 24.74 -9.36
CA PRO A 235 -14.45 25.94 -8.53
C PRO A 235 -15.71 25.86 -7.67
N GLU A 236 -16.79 25.30 -8.20
CA GLU A 236 -18.08 25.17 -7.50
C GLU A 236 -17.98 24.18 -6.32
N ALA A 237 -17.22 23.09 -6.51
CA ALA A 237 -17.00 22.09 -5.48
C ALA A 237 -16.09 22.62 -4.36
N LEU A 238 -15.01 23.33 -4.73
CA LEU A 238 -14.12 23.99 -3.76
C LEU A 238 -14.89 25.00 -2.91
N SER A 239 -15.74 25.84 -3.54
CA SER A 239 -16.61 26.77 -2.83
C SER A 239 -17.64 26.07 -1.91
N ALA A 240 -18.24 24.98 -2.37
CA ALA A 240 -19.16 24.20 -1.55
C ALA A 240 -18.48 23.56 -0.33
N LEU A 241 -17.24 23.09 -0.49
CA LEU A 241 -16.45 22.44 0.56
C LEU A 241 -15.65 23.42 1.43
N GLU A 242 -15.76 24.73 1.21
CA GLU A 242 -15.00 25.76 1.96
C GLU A 242 -15.05 25.47 3.47
N GLY A 243 -13.86 25.39 4.10
CA GLY A 243 -13.71 25.11 5.54
C GLY A 243 -13.88 23.65 5.97
N ALA A 244 -14.20 22.72 5.05
CA ALA A 244 -14.26 21.29 5.36
C ALA A 244 -12.87 20.76 5.76
N TRP A 245 -12.81 19.77 6.66
CA TRP A 245 -11.58 19.05 6.98
C TRP A 245 -11.53 17.71 6.24
N ILE A 246 -10.49 17.50 5.43
CA ILE A 246 -10.42 16.36 4.51
C ILE A 246 -9.12 15.59 4.74
N ALA A 247 -9.21 14.31 5.12
CA ALA A 247 -8.04 13.43 5.17
C ALA A 247 -7.71 12.88 3.79
N SER A 248 -6.51 13.14 3.30
CA SER A 248 -6.04 12.72 1.96
C SER A 248 -4.53 12.47 1.96
N PRO A 249 -4.00 11.62 1.06
CA PRO A 249 -2.61 11.74 0.64
C PRO A 249 -2.30 13.18 0.22
N ASP A 250 -1.05 13.60 0.38
CA ASP A 250 -0.63 14.97 0.06
C ASP A 250 -0.79 15.28 -1.44
N PRO A 251 -1.66 16.24 -1.83
CA PRO A 251 -1.91 16.56 -3.24
C PRO A 251 -0.68 17.08 -3.98
N ALA A 252 0.29 17.71 -3.29
CA ALA A 252 1.48 18.24 -3.91
C ALA A 252 2.38 17.10 -4.44
N LYS A 253 2.54 16.02 -3.68
CA LYS A 253 3.25 14.81 -4.14
C LYS A 253 2.55 14.18 -5.35
N PHE A 254 1.21 14.11 -5.30
CA PHE A 254 0.41 13.59 -6.41
C PHE A 254 0.52 14.45 -7.66
N ALA A 255 0.54 15.77 -7.56
CA ALA A 255 0.66 16.68 -8.69
C ALA A 255 1.98 16.48 -9.45
N THR A 256 3.10 16.35 -8.73
CA THR A 256 4.41 16.05 -9.32
C THR A 256 4.39 14.71 -10.06
N PHE A 257 3.86 13.67 -9.45
CA PHE A 257 3.69 12.35 -10.08
C PHE A 257 2.78 12.41 -11.31
N ALA A 258 1.64 13.11 -11.22
CA ALA A 258 0.70 13.24 -12.32
C ALA A 258 1.30 13.95 -13.54
N SER A 259 2.14 14.95 -13.31
CA SER A 259 2.88 15.64 -14.38
C SER A 259 3.87 14.70 -15.08
N ALA A 260 4.66 13.94 -14.32
CA ALA A 260 5.59 12.95 -14.87
C ALA A 260 4.86 11.82 -15.63
N TYR A 261 3.72 11.36 -15.07
CA TYR A 261 2.88 10.35 -15.72
C TYR A 261 2.33 10.86 -17.06
N ALA A 262 1.76 12.07 -17.08
CA ALA A 262 1.19 12.66 -18.27
C ALA A 262 2.24 12.89 -19.38
N ALA A 263 3.43 13.32 -19.00
CA ALA A 263 4.54 13.53 -19.94
C ALA A 263 4.97 12.23 -20.65
N ARG A 264 4.88 11.08 -19.95
CA ARG A 264 5.32 9.79 -20.51
C ARG A 264 4.21 8.99 -21.20
N ASN A 265 2.99 9.05 -20.68
CA ASN A 265 1.92 8.14 -21.09
C ASN A 265 0.74 8.84 -21.77
N GLY A 266 0.72 10.18 -21.77
CA GLY A 266 -0.44 10.96 -22.15
C GLY A 266 -1.58 10.84 -21.11
N GLY A 267 -2.41 11.85 -21.00
CA GLY A 267 -3.53 11.87 -20.08
C GLY A 267 -3.16 11.94 -18.60
N ARG A 268 -4.15 12.06 -17.74
CA ARG A 268 -3.99 12.16 -16.28
C ARG A 268 -4.11 10.77 -15.61
N PRO A 269 -3.26 10.44 -14.63
CA PRO A 269 -3.42 9.19 -13.88
C PRO A 269 -4.62 9.27 -12.95
N GLY A 270 -5.30 8.13 -12.72
CA GLY A 270 -6.22 7.99 -11.60
C GLY A 270 -5.46 7.87 -10.26
N ALA A 271 -6.15 8.12 -9.14
CA ALA A 271 -5.54 8.06 -7.81
C ALA A 271 -4.89 6.70 -7.50
N ILE A 272 -5.48 5.60 -7.96
CA ILE A 272 -4.94 4.24 -7.74
C ILE A 272 -3.63 4.00 -8.51
N ALA A 273 -3.35 4.75 -9.57
CA ALA A 273 -2.09 4.64 -10.30
C ALA A 273 -0.89 4.99 -9.40
N ALA A 274 -1.05 5.96 -8.50
CA ALA A 274 -0.01 6.31 -7.53
C ALA A 274 0.41 5.14 -6.63
N LEU A 275 -0.52 4.26 -6.27
CA LEU A 275 -0.21 3.03 -5.53
C LEU A 275 0.69 2.08 -6.34
N GLY A 276 0.50 2.01 -7.66
CA GLY A 276 1.37 1.24 -8.54
C GLY A 276 2.80 1.79 -8.59
N ASN A 277 2.93 3.11 -8.65
CA ASN A 277 4.22 3.79 -8.56
C ASN A 277 4.92 3.48 -7.24
N ASP A 278 4.22 3.67 -6.13
CA ASP A 278 4.76 3.48 -4.79
C ASP A 278 5.13 2.02 -4.51
N ALA A 279 4.31 1.06 -4.96
CA ALA A 279 4.65 -0.36 -4.85
C ALA A 279 5.94 -0.70 -5.61
N ALA A 280 6.13 -0.13 -6.80
CA ALA A 280 7.37 -0.32 -7.57
C ALA A 280 8.57 0.37 -6.90
N LEU A 281 8.41 1.55 -6.30
CA LEU A 281 9.45 2.22 -5.49
C LEU A 281 9.84 1.37 -4.27
N ILE A 282 8.88 0.78 -3.58
CA ILE A 282 9.12 -0.15 -2.46
C ILE A 282 9.94 -1.35 -2.94
N ALA A 283 9.52 -1.99 -4.01
CA ALA A 283 10.22 -3.15 -4.57
C ALA A 283 11.64 -2.80 -5.01
N ARG A 284 11.83 -1.67 -5.69
CA ARG A 284 13.14 -1.17 -6.11
C ARG A 284 14.05 -0.93 -4.90
N SER A 285 13.57 -0.22 -3.87
CA SER A 285 14.33 0.04 -2.65
C SER A 285 14.76 -1.27 -1.95
N LEU A 286 13.86 -2.25 -1.86
CA LEU A 286 14.18 -3.55 -1.29
C LEU A 286 15.13 -4.37 -2.15
N ARG A 287 15.02 -4.30 -3.47
CA ARG A 287 15.95 -4.95 -4.41
C ARG A 287 17.35 -4.36 -4.32
N GLU A 288 17.47 -3.05 -4.24
CA GLU A 288 18.76 -2.36 -4.10
C GLU A 288 19.47 -2.73 -2.80
N ALA A 289 18.71 -2.94 -1.72
CA ALA A 289 19.20 -3.37 -0.42
C ALA A 289 19.37 -4.90 -0.29
N ASP A 290 19.05 -5.70 -1.30
CA ASP A 290 18.95 -7.18 -1.25
C ASP A 290 18.01 -7.70 -0.14
N GLN A 291 16.92 -6.97 0.10
CA GLN A 291 15.94 -7.21 1.17
C GLN A 291 14.53 -7.47 0.65
N MET A 292 14.38 -8.11 -0.52
CA MET A 292 13.06 -8.53 -1.04
C MET A 292 12.51 -9.72 -0.23
N THR A 293 12.30 -9.51 1.05
CA THR A 293 11.81 -10.48 2.03
C THR A 293 10.68 -9.88 2.86
N ARG A 294 10.00 -10.72 3.65
CA ARG A 294 8.99 -10.24 4.60
C ARG A 294 9.58 -9.26 5.62
N GLU A 295 10.76 -9.55 6.14
CA GLU A 295 11.49 -8.71 7.10
C GLU A 295 11.84 -7.35 6.50
N GLY A 296 12.27 -7.33 5.23
CA GLY A 296 12.53 -6.09 4.52
C GLY A 296 11.29 -5.23 4.34
N VAL A 297 10.12 -5.84 4.07
CA VAL A 297 8.85 -5.11 4.02
C VAL A 297 8.48 -4.51 5.38
N LEU A 298 8.80 -5.21 6.47
CA LEU A 298 8.50 -4.81 7.85
C LEU A 298 9.53 -3.85 8.47
N ARG A 299 10.48 -3.31 7.68
CA ARG A 299 11.52 -2.41 8.22
C ARG A 299 10.90 -1.19 8.93
N GLU A 300 11.46 -0.80 10.08
CA GLU A 300 10.97 0.32 10.91
C GLU A 300 10.98 1.67 10.19
N ALA A 301 11.99 1.92 9.36
CA ALA A 301 12.09 3.15 8.58
C ALA A 301 10.91 3.35 7.62
N GLY A 302 10.18 2.27 7.29
CA GLY A 302 9.09 2.31 6.32
C GLY A 302 9.56 2.74 4.94
N PHE A 303 8.63 3.31 4.19
CA PHE A 303 8.86 3.76 2.80
C PHE A 303 8.17 5.10 2.59
N ASP A 304 8.74 5.95 1.75
CA ASP A 304 8.09 7.18 1.29
C ASP A 304 7.72 7.06 -0.19
N GLY A 305 6.57 7.60 -0.55
CA GLY A 305 6.04 7.55 -1.89
C GLY A 305 5.10 8.72 -2.20
N VAL A 306 4.47 8.64 -3.35
CA VAL A 306 3.47 9.61 -3.81
C VAL A 306 2.27 9.68 -2.87
N THR A 307 1.85 8.51 -2.34
CA THR A 307 0.71 8.42 -1.42
C THR A 307 1.11 8.66 0.05
N GLY A 308 2.29 9.20 0.27
CA GLY A 308 2.83 9.54 1.60
C GLY A 308 3.67 8.44 2.24
N PRO A 309 4.25 8.72 3.41
CA PRO A 309 4.98 7.75 4.20
C PRO A 309 4.11 6.57 4.63
N VAL A 310 4.68 5.35 4.54
CA VAL A 310 3.99 4.12 4.92
C VAL A 310 4.91 3.20 5.72
N ARG A 311 4.32 2.44 6.65
CA ARG A 311 4.97 1.36 7.40
C ARG A 311 4.07 0.15 7.45
N PHE A 312 4.59 -0.99 7.04
CA PHE A 312 3.86 -2.25 7.14
C PHE A 312 3.97 -2.83 8.55
N ARG A 313 2.92 -3.51 8.98
CA ARG A 313 2.84 -4.18 10.28
C ARG A 313 2.81 -5.71 10.09
N SER A 314 3.19 -6.44 11.13
CA SER A 314 3.27 -7.91 11.09
C SER A 314 1.92 -8.59 10.84
N ASP A 315 0.81 -7.91 11.15
CA ASP A 315 -0.55 -8.38 10.88
C ASP A 315 -0.99 -8.21 9.43
N GLY A 316 -0.10 -7.68 8.55
CA GLY A 316 -0.38 -7.41 7.14
C GLY A 316 -1.07 -6.06 6.88
N SER A 317 -1.29 -5.25 7.91
CA SER A 317 -1.77 -3.88 7.71
C SER A 317 -0.63 -2.93 7.31
N CYS A 318 -1.01 -1.73 6.88
CA CYS A 318 -0.10 -0.66 6.52
C CYS A 318 -0.50 0.59 7.29
N ALA A 319 0.40 1.13 8.11
CA ALA A 319 0.23 2.47 8.67
C ALA A 319 0.59 3.50 7.60
N ARG A 320 -0.21 4.56 7.48
CA ARG A 320 -0.04 5.61 6.48
C ARG A 320 -0.21 6.99 7.11
N ASP A 321 0.60 7.93 6.66
CA ASP A 321 0.42 9.33 7.04
C ASP A 321 -0.52 10.02 6.03
N PHE A 322 -1.39 10.89 6.55
CA PHE A 322 -2.34 11.67 5.76
C PHE A 322 -2.12 13.16 5.97
N ALA A 323 -2.25 13.93 4.92
CA ALA A 323 -2.46 15.36 5.01
C ALA A 323 -3.91 15.63 5.44
N ILE A 324 -4.10 16.62 6.29
CA ILE A 324 -5.41 17.22 6.55
C ILE A 324 -5.49 18.48 5.70
N LEU A 325 -6.44 18.49 4.81
CA LEU A 325 -6.67 19.56 3.85
C LEU A 325 -7.90 20.38 4.24
N VAL A 326 -7.83 21.67 3.99
CA VAL A 326 -8.96 22.59 4.11
C VAL A 326 -9.09 23.34 2.80
N PRO A 327 -10.24 23.22 2.09
CA PRO A 327 -10.51 24.09 0.96
C PRO A 327 -10.67 25.54 1.46
N SER A 328 -9.87 26.44 0.91
CA SER A 328 -9.87 27.85 1.23
C SER A 328 -9.47 28.66 0.00
N ASN A 329 -10.20 29.71 -0.33
CA ASN A 329 -9.90 30.60 -1.46
C ASN A 329 -9.67 29.86 -2.81
N GLY A 330 -10.43 28.79 -3.03
CA GLY A 330 -10.39 28.03 -4.29
C GLY A 330 -9.21 27.05 -4.42
N VAL A 331 -8.48 26.75 -3.32
CA VAL A 331 -7.41 25.75 -3.28
C VAL A 331 -7.55 24.85 -2.04
N TYR A 332 -6.89 23.71 -2.05
CA TYR A 332 -6.74 22.85 -0.87
C TYR A 332 -5.47 23.19 -0.12
N ASP A 333 -5.61 23.81 1.04
CA ASP A 333 -4.50 24.12 1.94
C ASP A 333 -4.23 22.94 2.88
N LYS A 334 -2.97 22.52 2.99
CA LYS A 334 -2.55 21.52 3.97
C LYS A 334 -2.35 22.20 5.33
N VAL A 335 -3.21 21.88 6.30
CA VAL A 335 -3.22 22.51 7.63
C VAL A 335 -2.62 21.62 8.73
N ALA A 336 -2.53 20.30 8.51
CA ALA A 336 -1.97 19.36 9.47
C ALA A 336 -1.54 18.05 8.79
N GLU A 337 -0.90 17.19 9.57
CA GLU A 337 -0.63 15.79 9.24
C GLU A 337 -1.18 14.87 10.34
N SER A 338 -1.80 13.77 9.92
CA SER A 338 -2.12 12.63 10.79
C SER A 338 -1.11 11.53 10.51
N ARG A 339 -0.41 11.06 11.54
CA ARG A 339 0.67 10.08 11.40
C ARG A 339 0.22 8.70 11.82
N GLY A 340 0.57 7.67 11.00
CA GLY A 340 0.44 6.27 11.35
C GLY A 340 -1.00 5.75 11.40
N ALA A 341 -1.92 6.36 10.68
CA ALA A 341 -3.31 5.92 10.57
C ALA A 341 -3.47 4.52 9.95
#